data_080d87f922f28d2dc35cc891ee1bf6d1
#
_entry.id   080d87f922f28d2dc35cc891ee1bf6d1
#
_cell.length_a   1.000
_cell.length_b   1.000
_cell.length_c   1.000
_cell.angle_alpha   90.00
_cell.angle_beta   90.00
_cell.angle_gamma   90.00
#
_symmetry.space_group_name_H-M   'P 1'
#
loop_
_entity.id
_entity.type
_entity.pdbx_description
1 polymer ?
#
loop_
_entity_poly.entity_id
_entity_poly.type
_entity_poly.pdbx_seq_one_letter_code
_entity_poly.pdbx_strand_id
1 'polypeptide(L)'
;MNIHELSPVVGSTHVGKRKGRGHATGNGKTAGRGHKGQKARSGGGVRIGFEGGQMPLARRIPKRGFNNIFAKPLTAVNLGQLNVFEDGAVVDAAALTEKGIIRDCKYGLKVLSNGNLTKKLTVKAAAFSGSAKTKIEEAGGKAEVV
;
A
#
# COMPACT_ATOMS: atom_id res chain seq x y z
N MET A 1 -5.26 26.33 11.28
CA MET A 1 -4.80 25.15 12.04
C MET A 1 -3.66 25.57 12.94
N ASN A 2 -3.82 25.49 14.24
CA ASN A 2 -2.80 25.85 15.20
C ASN A 2 -1.94 24.62 15.53
N ILE A 3 -0.66 24.85 15.91
CA ILE A 3 0.28 23.74 16.21
C ILE A 3 -0.23 22.83 17.33
N HIS A 4 -0.91 23.40 18.34
CA HIS A 4 -1.46 22.64 19.45
C HIS A 4 -2.69 21.79 19.11
N GLU A 5 -3.31 22.00 17.94
CA GLU A 5 -4.44 21.21 17.43
C GLU A 5 -3.97 19.98 16.64
N LEU A 6 -2.67 19.90 16.33
CA LEU A 6 -2.11 18.77 15.60
C LEU A 6 -2.12 17.52 16.48
N SER A 7 -2.80 16.50 16.03
CA SER A 7 -2.84 15.18 16.67
C SER A 7 -2.57 14.08 15.65
N PRO A 8 -1.91 12.99 16.07
CA PRO A 8 -1.74 11.84 15.18
C PRO A 8 -3.10 11.22 14.82
N VAL A 9 -3.18 10.62 13.65
CA VAL A 9 -4.40 9.93 13.20
C VAL A 9 -4.78 8.87 14.22
N VAL A 10 -6.08 8.75 14.50
CA VAL A 10 -6.62 7.76 15.45
C VAL A 10 -6.17 6.35 15.07
N GLY A 11 -5.59 5.64 16.04
CA GLY A 11 -5.02 4.30 15.86
C GLY A 11 -3.57 4.25 15.37
N SER A 12 -2.94 5.38 15.02
CA SER A 12 -1.53 5.43 14.60
C SER A 12 -0.54 5.33 15.77
N THR A 13 -0.99 5.63 16.98
CA THR A 13 -0.18 5.55 18.20
C THR A 13 -0.76 4.55 19.18
N HIS A 14 0.11 3.81 19.84
CA HIS A 14 -0.25 2.88 20.92
C HIS A 14 0.38 3.31 22.24
N VAL A 15 -0.38 3.13 23.31
CA VAL A 15 0.16 3.33 24.67
C VAL A 15 1.27 2.30 24.91
N GLY A 16 2.46 2.77 25.26
CA GLY A 16 3.62 1.92 25.50
C GLY A 16 3.39 0.99 26.71
N LYS A 17 3.34 -0.32 26.48
CA LYS A 17 3.20 -1.32 27.54
C LYS A 17 4.55 -1.62 28.16
N ARG A 18 4.77 -1.15 29.40
CA ARG A 18 5.97 -1.43 30.20
C ARG A 18 5.94 -2.89 30.68
N LYS A 19 7.00 -3.65 30.39
CA LYS A 19 7.14 -5.06 30.78
C LYS A 19 8.29 -5.24 31.79
N GLY A 20 8.21 -6.26 32.64
CA GLY A 20 9.24 -6.55 33.62
C GLY A 20 9.33 -5.51 34.76
N ARG A 21 8.25 -4.79 35.09
CA ARG A 21 8.18 -3.77 36.14
C ARG A 21 7.06 -4.10 37.14
N GLY A 22 7.26 -5.13 37.93
CA GLY A 22 6.28 -5.63 38.90
C GLY A 22 5.27 -6.60 38.32
N HIS A 23 4.42 -7.18 39.17
CA HIS A 23 3.49 -8.25 38.83
C HIS A 23 2.09 -7.78 38.44
N ALA A 24 1.70 -6.54 38.79
CA ALA A 24 0.33 -6.02 38.67
C ALA A 24 -0.24 -6.15 37.24
N THR A 25 0.57 -5.99 36.20
CA THR A 25 0.12 -6.09 34.81
C THR A 25 0.21 -7.50 34.21
N GLY A 26 0.58 -8.53 35.00
CA GLY A 26 0.83 -9.89 34.54
C GLY A 26 2.12 -10.08 33.71
N ASN A 27 2.87 -9.02 33.44
CA ASN A 27 4.12 -9.04 32.67
C ASN A 27 5.36 -8.83 33.55
N GLY A 28 5.30 -9.22 34.82
CA GLY A 28 6.45 -9.22 35.73
C GLY A 28 7.46 -10.29 35.38
N LYS A 29 8.52 -10.43 36.20
CA LYS A 29 9.58 -11.45 36.14
C LYS A 29 10.12 -11.73 34.73
N THR A 30 9.42 -12.50 33.91
CA THR A 30 9.85 -12.96 32.58
C THR A 30 9.37 -12.03 31.42
N ALA A 31 8.60 -10.98 31.72
CA ALA A 31 8.11 -9.99 30.74
C ALA A 31 7.32 -10.60 29.55
N GLY A 32 6.71 -11.78 29.75
CA GLY A 32 5.97 -12.50 28.72
C GLY A 32 6.84 -13.34 27.77
N ARG A 33 8.15 -13.49 28.06
CA ARG A 33 9.06 -14.29 27.21
C ARG A 33 9.19 -15.76 27.63
N GLY A 34 8.58 -16.15 28.75
CA GLY A 34 8.76 -17.47 29.34
C GLY A 34 10.10 -17.62 30.07
N HIS A 35 10.48 -18.86 30.44
CA HIS A 35 11.66 -19.11 31.25
C HIS A 35 12.95 -19.21 30.44
N LYS A 36 13.17 -20.26 29.70
CA LYS A 36 14.38 -20.55 28.93
C LYS A 36 14.07 -20.62 27.44
N GLY A 37 15.07 -20.50 26.59
CA GLY A 37 14.95 -20.62 25.16
C GLY A 37 15.60 -19.48 24.40
N GLN A 38 15.86 -19.69 23.13
CA GLN A 38 16.53 -18.74 22.24
C GLN A 38 15.78 -17.42 22.13
N LYS A 39 14.44 -17.45 22.04
CA LYS A 39 13.59 -16.25 21.93
C LYS A 39 13.46 -15.46 23.23
N ALA A 40 13.83 -16.02 24.37
CA ALA A 40 13.79 -15.35 25.67
C ALA A 40 14.98 -14.43 25.93
N ARG A 41 16.06 -14.53 25.17
CA ARG A 41 17.29 -13.77 25.33
C ARG A 41 17.23 -12.43 24.63
N SER A 42 18.09 -11.49 25.03
CA SER A 42 18.31 -10.24 24.29
C SER A 42 18.85 -10.55 22.89
N GLY A 43 18.30 -9.89 21.85
CA GLY A 43 18.67 -10.19 20.46
C GLY A 43 18.33 -11.60 19.99
N GLY A 44 17.69 -12.42 20.84
CA GLY A 44 17.31 -13.79 20.51
C GLY A 44 16.26 -13.85 19.41
N GLY A 45 16.49 -14.73 18.46
CA GLY A 45 15.58 -14.98 17.35
C GLY A 45 16.29 -15.73 16.23
N VAL A 46 15.52 -16.25 15.31
CA VAL A 46 16.01 -16.89 14.10
C VAL A 46 15.56 -16.05 12.90
N ARG A 47 16.32 -16.11 11.81
CA ARG A 47 15.95 -15.44 10.54
C ARG A 47 14.60 -15.95 10.03
N ILE A 48 13.90 -15.13 9.28
CA ILE A 48 12.64 -15.52 8.64
C ILE A 48 12.89 -16.71 7.70
N GLY A 49 12.01 -17.72 7.77
CA GLY A 49 12.12 -18.95 6.96
C GLY A 49 13.17 -19.96 7.43
N PHE A 50 13.73 -19.79 8.64
CA PHE A 50 14.58 -20.83 9.24
C PHE A 50 13.75 -22.01 9.76
N GLU A 51 14.07 -23.22 9.32
CA GLU A 51 13.35 -24.46 9.61
C GLU A 51 14.19 -25.43 10.47
N GLY A 52 14.87 -24.93 11.50
CA GLY A 52 15.59 -25.76 12.47
C GLY A 52 16.81 -26.53 11.89
N GLY A 53 17.36 -26.11 10.77
CA GLY A 53 18.46 -26.78 10.07
C GLY A 53 17.99 -27.57 8.84
N GLN A 54 16.70 -27.84 8.70
CA GLN A 54 16.11 -28.39 7.47
C GLN A 54 16.23 -27.35 6.34
N MET A 55 16.40 -27.82 5.09
CA MET A 55 16.42 -26.93 3.92
C MET A 55 15.10 -26.15 3.82
N PRO A 56 15.13 -24.82 3.82
CA PRO A 56 13.93 -23.98 3.76
C PRO A 56 13.06 -24.30 2.54
N LEU A 57 11.73 -24.20 2.68
CA LEU A 57 10.77 -24.50 1.62
C LEU A 57 11.10 -23.78 0.31
N ALA A 58 11.49 -22.50 0.37
CA ALA A 58 11.86 -21.71 -0.80
C ALA A 58 13.03 -22.31 -1.60
N ARG A 59 13.91 -23.08 -0.97
CA ARG A 59 15.03 -23.77 -1.63
C ARG A 59 14.69 -25.19 -2.11
N ARG A 60 13.65 -25.81 -1.53
CA ARG A 60 13.16 -27.13 -1.95
C ARG A 60 12.30 -27.07 -3.20
N ILE A 61 11.59 -25.95 -3.41
CA ILE A 61 10.73 -25.76 -4.58
C ILE A 61 11.59 -25.51 -5.82
N PRO A 62 11.32 -26.18 -6.95
CA PRO A 62 12.01 -25.91 -8.21
C PRO A 62 11.87 -24.44 -8.64
N LYS A 63 12.96 -23.84 -9.10
CA LYS A 63 12.94 -22.50 -9.70
C LYS A 63 12.17 -22.53 -11.01
N ARG A 64 11.29 -21.56 -11.21
CA ARG A 64 10.54 -21.42 -12.46
C ARG A 64 10.31 -19.94 -12.80
N GLY A 65 10.05 -19.68 -14.07
CA GLY A 65 9.79 -18.35 -14.57
C GLY A 65 11.06 -17.57 -14.87
N PHE A 66 10.88 -16.40 -15.44
CA PHE A 66 11.93 -15.45 -15.78
C PHE A 66 11.39 -14.02 -15.65
N ASN A 67 12.29 -13.06 -15.48
CA ASN A 67 11.93 -11.64 -15.50
C ASN A 67 12.09 -11.09 -16.91
N ASN A 68 11.03 -10.55 -17.50
CA ASN A 68 11.12 -9.84 -18.77
C ASN A 68 11.75 -8.46 -18.52
N ILE A 69 13.03 -8.29 -18.92
CA ILE A 69 13.77 -7.03 -18.77
C ILE A 69 13.24 -5.91 -19.70
N PHE A 70 12.51 -6.26 -20.75
CA PHE A 70 11.88 -5.31 -21.68
C PHE A 70 10.43 -4.97 -21.32
N ALA A 71 9.96 -5.39 -20.14
CA ALA A 71 8.61 -5.08 -19.69
C ALA A 71 8.43 -3.56 -19.54
N LYS A 72 7.30 -3.07 -20.05
CA LYS A 72 6.86 -1.67 -19.93
C LYS A 72 5.60 -1.61 -19.06
N PRO A 73 5.73 -1.68 -17.72
CA PRO A 73 4.57 -1.66 -16.83
C PRO A 73 3.91 -0.28 -16.85
N LEU A 74 2.60 -0.26 -17.06
CA LEU A 74 1.81 0.95 -16.92
C LEU A 74 1.58 1.26 -15.43
N THR A 75 1.61 2.54 -15.07
CA THR A 75 1.27 2.99 -13.72
C THR A 75 -0.24 2.90 -13.51
N ALA A 76 -0.68 2.09 -12.54
CA ALA A 76 -2.10 1.88 -12.29
C ALA A 76 -2.65 2.92 -11.31
N VAL A 77 -3.80 3.53 -11.64
CA VAL A 77 -4.54 4.46 -10.78
C VAL A 77 -5.99 4.01 -10.71
N ASN A 78 -6.60 4.07 -9.54
CA ASN A 78 -7.97 3.68 -9.31
C ASN A 78 -8.94 4.87 -9.37
N LEU A 79 -10.19 4.64 -9.80
CA LEU A 79 -11.22 5.69 -9.90
C LEU A 79 -11.45 6.43 -8.59
N GLY A 80 -11.43 5.73 -7.45
CA GLY A 80 -11.60 6.37 -6.14
C GLY A 80 -10.56 7.45 -5.83
N GLN A 81 -9.35 7.34 -6.37
CA GLN A 81 -8.27 8.32 -6.18
C GLN A 81 -8.51 9.61 -7.01
N LEU A 82 -9.30 9.52 -8.07
CA LEU A 82 -9.59 10.67 -8.93
C LEU A 82 -10.61 11.66 -8.32
N ASN A 83 -11.30 11.29 -7.25
CA ASN A 83 -12.23 12.19 -6.55
C ASN A 83 -11.57 13.41 -5.88
N VAL A 84 -10.25 13.46 -5.84
CA VAL A 84 -9.48 14.61 -5.33
C VAL A 84 -9.56 15.81 -6.30
N PHE A 85 -9.82 15.56 -7.60
CA PHE A 85 -9.94 16.61 -8.61
C PHE A 85 -11.30 17.30 -8.54
N GLU A 86 -11.38 18.49 -9.09
CA GLU A 86 -12.65 19.26 -9.22
C GLU A 86 -13.46 18.79 -10.42
N ASP A 87 -14.77 19.05 -10.38
CA ASP A 87 -15.65 18.72 -11.50
C ASP A 87 -15.22 19.45 -12.79
N GLY A 88 -15.21 18.71 -13.90
CA GLY A 88 -14.80 19.24 -15.20
C GLY A 88 -13.29 19.28 -15.44
N ALA A 89 -12.48 18.89 -14.45
CA ALA A 89 -11.02 18.89 -14.61
C ALA A 89 -10.55 17.87 -15.63
N VAL A 90 -9.45 18.20 -16.32
CA VAL A 90 -8.70 17.29 -17.18
C VAL A 90 -7.63 16.61 -16.32
N VAL A 91 -7.70 15.28 -16.25
CA VAL A 91 -6.78 14.47 -15.45
C VAL A 91 -5.83 13.74 -16.39
N ASP A 92 -4.59 14.16 -16.38
CA ASP A 92 -3.47 13.55 -17.08
C ASP A 92 -2.39 13.04 -16.09
N ALA A 93 -1.30 12.47 -16.58
CA ALA A 93 -0.22 11.97 -15.74
C ALA A 93 0.47 13.11 -14.96
N ALA A 94 0.56 14.33 -15.54
CA ALA A 94 1.17 15.48 -14.89
C ALA A 94 0.33 15.94 -13.70
N ALA A 95 -0.99 16.12 -13.88
CA ALA A 95 -1.91 16.50 -12.83
C ALA A 95 -1.94 15.51 -11.66
N LEU A 96 -1.83 14.20 -11.95
CA LEU A 96 -1.74 13.15 -10.92
C LEU A 96 -0.43 13.22 -10.12
N THR A 97 0.67 13.61 -10.76
CA THR A 97 1.96 13.79 -10.09
C THR A 97 1.95 15.04 -9.21
N GLU A 98 1.38 16.15 -9.68
CA GLU A 98 1.23 17.40 -8.90
C GLU A 98 0.39 17.17 -7.63
N LYS A 99 -0.68 16.38 -7.73
CA LYS A 99 -1.51 15.99 -6.57
C LYS A 99 -0.86 14.90 -5.69
N GLY A 100 0.30 14.36 -6.08
CA GLY A 100 1.01 13.33 -5.33
C GLY A 100 0.36 11.96 -5.32
N ILE A 101 -0.60 11.70 -6.22
CA ILE A 101 -1.28 10.39 -6.34
C ILE A 101 -0.33 9.35 -6.92
N ILE A 102 0.50 9.76 -7.88
CA ILE A 102 1.57 8.96 -8.46
C ILE A 102 2.91 9.67 -8.29
N ARG A 103 4.00 8.90 -8.21
CA ARG A 103 5.36 9.45 -8.13
C ARG A 103 6.01 9.60 -9.51
N ASP A 104 5.78 8.64 -10.37
CA ASP A 104 6.41 8.56 -11.69
C ASP A 104 5.52 7.77 -12.66
N CYS A 105 5.53 8.17 -13.92
CA CYS A 105 4.75 7.56 -14.99
C CYS A 105 5.62 7.36 -16.23
N LYS A 106 6.57 6.38 -16.17
CA LYS A 106 7.55 6.15 -17.24
C LYS A 106 6.95 5.63 -18.55
N TYR A 107 5.99 4.72 -18.45
CA TYR A 107 5.46 3.98 -19.60
C TYR A 107 3.98 4.26 -19.88
N GLY A 108 3.38 5.21 -19.17
CA GLY A 108 1.99 5.58 -19.33
C GLY A 108 1.09 5.17 -18.16
N LEU A 109 -0.10 5.72 -18.16
CA LEU A 109 -1.12 5.57 -17.13
C LEU A 109 -2.13 4.50 -17.53
N LYS A 110 -2.56 3.67 -16.57
CA LYS A 110 -3.72 2.79 -16.72
C LYS A 110 -4.74 3.03 -15.62
N VAL A 111 -5.98 3.31 -16.01
CA VAL A 111 -7.07 3.54 -15.07
C VAL A 111 -7.84 2.25 -14.80
N LEU A 112 -8.01 1.94 -13.50
CA LEU A 112 -8.70 0.77 -12.98
C LEU A 112 -9.98 1.16 -12.24
N SER A 113 -10.96 0.26 -12.21
CA SER A 113 -12.33 0.52 -11.73
C SER A 113 -12.53 0.47 -10.21
N ASN A 114 -11.48 0.35 -9.40
CA ASN A 114 -11.65 0.27 -7.96
C ASN A 114 -12.11 1.62 -7.39
N GLY A 115 -13.14 1.57 -6.56
CA GLY A 115 -13.82 2.75 -6.02
C GLY A 115 -14.92 3.28 -6.95
N ASN A 116 -15.63 4.31 -6.48
CA ASN A 116 -16.69 4.99 -7.22
C ASN A 116 -16.22 6.41 -7.56
N LEU A 117 -16.48 6.81 -8.80
CA LEU A 117 -16.25 8.18 -9.26
C LEU A 117 -17.56 8.97 -9.04
N THR A 118 -17.47 10.10 -8.33
CA THR A 118 -18.61 10.97 -8.04
C THR A 118 -18.58 12.25 -8.86
N LYS A 119 -17.51 12.47 -9.61
CA LYS A 119 -17.24 13.73 -10.32
C LYS A 119 -17.16 13.50 -11.83
N LYS A 120 -17.52 14.53 -12.59
CA LYS A 120 -17.42 14.52 -14.06
C LYS A 120 -16.01 14.95 -14.44
N LEU A 121 -15.18 13.99 -14.88
CA LEU A 121 -13.78 14.24 -15.22
C LEU A 121 -13.50 13.83 -16.68
N THR A 122 -12.58 14.56 -17.31
CA THR A 122 -11.97 14.13 -18.58
C THR A 122 -10.63 13.47 -18.26
N VAL A 123 -10.55 12.15 -18.40
CA VAL A 123 -9.36 11.38 -18.02
C VAL A 123 -8.57 10.99 -19.25
N LYS A 124 -7.28 11.40 -19.32
CA LYS A 124 -6.34 11.06 -20.38
C LYS A 124 -5.37 10.01 -19.90
N ALA A 125 -5.40 8.81 -20.51
CA ALA A 125 -4.54 7.70 -20.10
C ALA A 125 -4.18 6.80 -21.28
N ALA A 126 -3.05 6.09 -21.17
CA ALA A 126 -2.63 5.11 -22.20
C ALA A 126 -3.54 3.88 -22.27
N ALA A 127 -4.22 3.52 -21.17
CA ALA A 127 -5.16 2.41 -21.14
C ALA A 127 -6.23 2.57 -20.05
N PHE A 128 -7.39 1.97 -20.28
CA PHE A 128 -8.48 1.84 -19.31
C PHE A 128 -8.88 0.39 -19.17
N SER A 129 -9.32 -0.02 -17.99
CA SER A 129 -10.07 -1.27 -17.88
C SER A 129 -11.50 -1.06 -18.41
N GLY A 130 -12.12 -2.10 -18.97
CA GLY A 130 -13.50 -2.00 -19.51
C GLY A 130 -14.47 -1.41 -18.48
N SER A 131 -14.47 -1.95 -17.27
CA SER A 131 -15.30 -1.47 -16.16
C SER A 131 -14.96 -0.05 -15.67
N ALA A 132 -13.70 0.43 -15.84
CA ALA A 132 -13.36 1.80 -15.50
C ALA A 132 -13.95 2.78 -16.53
N LYS A 133 -13.89 2.43 -17.82
CA LYS A 133 -14.47 3.24 -18.89
C LYS A 133 -15.97 3.43 -18.69
N THR A 134 -16.69 2.33 -18.45
CA THR A 134 -18.14 2.37 -18.17
C THR A 134 -18.48 3.28 -16.99
N LYS A 135 -17.76 3.14 -15.86
CA LYS A 135 -18.00 3.97 -14.67
C LYS A 135 -17.69 5.46 -14.89
N ILE A 136 -16.69 5.81 -15.71
CA ILE A 136 -16.39 7.21 -16.07
C ILE A 136 -17.51 7.78 -16.91
N GLU A 137 -18.01 7.03 -17.88
CA GLU A 137 -19.11 7.44 -18.76
C GLU A 137 -20.44 7.56 -17.99
N GLU A 138 -20.74 6.64 -17.07
CA GLU A 138 -21.90 6.69 -16.15
C GLU A 138 -21.85 7.93 -15.23
N ALA A 139 -20.66 8.34 -14.76
CA ALA A 139 -20.48 9.57 -14.00
C ALA A 139 -20.58 10.84 -14.86
N GLY A 140 -20.78 10.71 -16.18
CA GLY A 140 -20.85 11.83 -17.13
C GLY A 140 -19.48 12.42 -17.50
N GLY A 141 -18.39 11.69 -17.26
CA GLY A 141 -17.03 12.04 -17.67
C GLY A 141 -16.67 11.52 -19.06
N LYS A 142 -15.43 11.79 -19.49
CA LYS A 142 -14.87 11.29 -20.75
C LYS A 142 -13.57 10.53 -20.49
N ALA A 143 -13.38 9.39 -21.17
CA ALA A 143 -12.16 8.61 -21.16
C ALA A 143 -11.46 8.76 -22.53
N GLU A 144 -10.30 9.40 -22.56
CA GLU A 144 -9.50 9.64 -23.76
C GLU A 144 -8.23 8.79 -23.71
N VAL A 145 -7.98 8.01 -24.75
CA VAL A 145 -6.74 7.21 -24.87
C VAL A 145 -5.70 8.05 -25.62
N VAL A 146 -4.51 8.16 -25.01
CA VAL A 146 -3.38 8.99 -25.48
C VAL A 146 -2.15 8.11 -25.71
#